data_09b78004286f3dcec2f634e9df268ee0
#
_entry.id   09b78004286f3dcec2f634e9df268ee0
#
_cell.length_a   1.000
_cell.length_b   1.000
_cell.length_c   1.000
_cell.angle_alpha   90.00
_cell.angle_beta   90.00
_cell.angle_gamma   90.00
#
_symmetry.space_group_name_H-M   'P 1'
#
loop_
_entity.id
_entity.type
_entity.pdbx_description
1 polymer ?
#
loop_
_entity_poly.entity_id
_entity_poly.type
_entity_poly.pdbx_seq_one_letter_code
_entity_poly.pdbx_strand_id
1 'polypeptide(L)'
;MQLHIYGCSYINVFKDSIEFEQMSTTPNIKIYHNPDCGTSRNTLALIRNANIEPEIIEYLVNPPSKRELIQLIADTGLTVREAIRKNVDPYHDLELDREDWTDEQLLDFMLQHPILINRPFVVTELGTRLSRPSELVLEILPLPQKGAFSKEDGEQVLDENGQRLK
;
A
#
# COMPACT_ATOMS: atom_id res chain seq x y z
N MET A 1 -61.71 -53.97 19.05
CA MET A 1 -61.81 -52.97 17.97
C MET A 1 -60.54 -52.16 17.92
N GLN A 2 -59.79 -52.39 16.86
CA GLN A 2 -58.40 -51.86 16.71
C GLN A 2 -58.44 -50.42 16.35
N LEU A 3 -57.57 -49.63 16.95
CA LEU A 3 -57.19 -48.34 16.44
C LEU A 3 -55.65 -48.26 16.34
N HIS A 4 -55.23 -48.27 15.10
CA HIS A 4 -53.84 -48.07 14.67
C HIS A 4 -53.49 -46.62 14.80
N ILE A 5 -52.38 -46.34 15.46
CA ILE A 5 -51.73 -45.02 15.43
C ILE A 5 -50.47 -45.19 14.58
N TYR A 6 -50.54 -44.71 13.38
CA TYR A 6 -49.35 -44.44 12.53
C TYR A 6 -48.76 -43.11 12.96
N GLY A 7 -47.53 -43.07 13.35
CA GLY A 7 -46.46 -42.82 12.42
C GLY A 7 -45.91 -41.42 12.70
N CYS A 8 -45.01 -41.33 13.65
CA CYS A 8 -44.23 -40.13 13.87
C CYS A 8 -43.25 -39.96 12.71
N SER A 9 -43.51 -38.96 11.89
CA SER A 9 -42.64 -38.58 10.81
C SER A 9 -41.36 -37.90 11.32
N TYR A 10 -40.27 -38.43 10.85
CA TYR A 10 -38.95 -37.91 11.02
C TYR A 10 -38.84 -36.45 10.53
N ILE A 11 -38.64 -35.55 11.44
CA ILE A 11 -38.14 -34.24 11.09
C ILE A 11 -36.62 -34.37 10.99
N ASN A 12 -36.18 -34.62 9.75
CA ASN A 12 -34.79 -34.45 9.38
C ASN A 12 -34.50 -32.96 9.41
N VAL A 13 -33.97 -32.53 10.53
CA VAL A 13 -33.33 -31.24 10.59
C VAL A 13 -32.05 -31.35 9.78
N PHE A 14 -32.12 -30.92 8.53
CA PHE A 14 -30.93 -30.61 7.75
C PHE A 14 -30.18 -29.51 8.51
N LYS A 15 -29.16 -29.96 9.20
CA LYS A 15 -28.12 -29.10 9.73
C LYS A 15 -27.35 -28.66 8.50
N ASP A 16 -27.89 -27.64 7.83
CA ASP A 16 -27.14 -26.90 6.84
C ASP A 16 -25.96 -26.28 7.58
N SER A 17 -24.89 -27.03 7.55
CA SER A 17 -23.56 -26.47 7.83
C SER A 17 -23.32 -25.44 6.75
N ILE A 18 -23.68 -24.21 7.05
CA ILE A 18 -23.15 -23.07 6.32
C ILE A 18 -21.67 -23.08 6.66
N GLU A 19 -20.90 -23.79 5.83
CA GLU A 19 -19.48 -23.55 5.73
C GLU A 19 -19.34 -22.10 5.31
N PHE A 20 -19.14 -21.24 6.29
CA PHE A 20 -18.63 -19.91 6.09
C PHE A 20 -17.23 -20.14 5.57
N GLU A 21 -17.10 -20.27 4.26
CA GLU A 21 -15.84 -20.11 3.56
C GLU A 21 -15.32 -18.74 3.98
N GLN A 22 -14.50 -18.73 5.03
CA GLN A 22 -13.64 -17.61 5.33
C GLN A 22 -12.71 -17.49 4.12
N MET A 23 -13.17 -16.76 3.12
CA MET A 23 -12.29 -16.20 2.12
C MET A 23 -11.33 -15.31 2.90
N SER A 24 -10.22 -15.89 3.31
CA SER A 24 -9.04 -15.16 3.76
C SER A 24 -8.52 -14.40 2.55
N THR A 25 -9.17 -13.29 2.23
CA THR A 25 -8.66 -12.36 1.24
C THR A 25 -7.46 -11.68 1.87
N THR A 26 -6.29 -12.19 1.56
CA THR A 26 -5.04 -11.50 1.89
C THR A 26 -5.16 -10.08 1.33
N PRO A 27 -4.96 -9.04 2.13
CA PRO A 27 -5.07 -7.66 1.65
C PRO A 27 -4.19 -7.45 0.43
N ASN A 28 -4.77 -6.94 -0.65
CA ASN A 28 -4.03 -6.64 -1.87
C ASN A 28 -3.32 -5.29 -1.72
N ILE A 29 -2.04 -5.34 -1.38
CA ILE A 29 -1.21 -4.15 -1.21
C ILE A 29 -0.12 -4.14 -2.27
N LYS A 30 0.10 -2.98 -2.91
CA LYS A 30 1.20 -2.73 -3.83
C LYS A 30 2.12 -1.66 -3.28
N ILE A 31 3.41 -1.86 -3.44
CA ILE A 31 4.42 -0.85 -3.11
C ILE A 31 5.32 -0.59 -4.33
N TYR A 32 5.38 0.66 -4.76
CA TYR A 32 6.35 1.12 -5.76
C TYR A 32 7.67 1.43 -5.04
N HIS A 33 8.55 0.46 -5.09
CA HIS A 33 9.71 0.31 -4.21
C HIS A 33 11.00 0.70 -4.89
N ASN A 34 11.90 1.30 -4.10
CA ASN A 34 13.31 1.43 -4.44
C ASN A 34 14.15 0.78 -3.34
N PRO A 35 14.85 -0.35 -3.60
CA PRO A 35 15.64 -1.05 -2.60
C PRO A 35 16.81 -0.22 -2.05
N ASP A 36 17.30 0.78 -2.79
CA ASP A 36 18.39 1.65 -2.36
C ASP A 36 17.91 2.83 -1.49
N CYS A 37 16.61 2.94 -1.22
CA CYS A 37 16.02 4.00 -0.42
C CYS A 37 15.62 3.51 0.97
N GLY A 38 16.24 4.04 2.03
CA GLY A 38 15.91 3.70 3.42
C GLY A 38 14.43 3.91 3.78
N THR A 39 13.84 5.04 3.34
CA THR A 39 12.39 5.27 3.54
C THR A 39 11.55 4.16 2.89
N SER A 40 11.93 3.73 1.69
CA SER A 40 11.22 2.68 0.96
C SER A 40 11.37 1.31 1.66
N ARG A 41 12.55 0.98 2.15
CA ARG A 41 12.80 -0.24 2.94
C ARG A 41 12.04 -0.22 4.27
N ASN A 42 12.05 0.89 5.00
CA ASN A 42 11.31 1.05 6.24
C ASN A 42 9.79 0.92 6.02
N THR A 43 9.26 1.47 4.93
CA THR A 43 7.85 1.32 4.57
C THR A 43 7.48 -0.14 4.29
N LEU A 44 8.30 -0.84 3.51
CA LEU A 44 8.10 -2.28 3.24
C LEU A 44 8.15 -3.11 4.53
N ALA A 45 9.07 -2.78 5.44
CA ALA A 45 9.18 -3.45 6.73
C ALA A 45 7.95 -3.21 7.63
N LEU A 46 7.37 -2.00 7.62
CA LEU A 46 6.12 -1.69 8.33
C LEU A 46 4.91 -2.47 7.76
N ILE A 47 4.83 -2.64 6.44
CA ILE A 47 3.80 -3.47 5.81
C ILE A 47 3.94 -4.92 6.27
N ARG A 48 5.16 -5.47 6.27
CA ARG A 48 5.46 -6.82 6.74
C ARG A 48 5.22 -7.00 8.23
N ASN A 49 5.45 -5.95 9.03
CA ASN A 49 5.15 -5.96 10.46
C ASN A 49 3.64 -6.04 10.76
N ALA A 50 2.78 -5.74 9.80
CA ALA A 50 1.34 -5.98 9.84
C ALA A 50 0.94 -7.39 9.33
N ASN A 51 1.90 -8.31 9.14
CA ASN A 51 1.66 -9.66 8.60
C ASN A 51 1.18 -9.68 7.14
N ILE A 52 1.54 -8.68 6.36
CA ILE A 52 1.16 -8.56 4.96
C ILE A 52 2.41 -8.64 4.10
N GLU A 53 2.38 -9.50 3.08
CA GLU A 53 3.40 -9.47 2.01
C GLU A 53 2.81 -8.74 0.80
N PRO A 54 3.31 -7.55 0.46
CA PRO A 54 2.79 -6.77 -0.66
C PRO A 54 3.34 -7.25 -2.00
N GLU A 55 2.66 -6.88 -3.08
CA GLU A 55 3.24 -6.89 -4.42
C GLU A 55 4.30 -5.78 -4.50
N ILE A 56 5.55 -6.17 -4.73
CA ILE A 56 6.67 -5.24 -4.81
C ILE A 56 6.94 -4.90 -6.27
N ILE A 57 6.81 -3.62 -6.62
CA ILE A 57 7.08 -3.08 -7.95
C ILE A 57 8.36 -2.24 -7.86
N GLU A 58 9.47 -2.75 -8.35
CA GLU A 58 10.72 -2.00 -8.47
C GLU A 58 10.58 -1.01 -9.64
N TYR A 59 10.06 0.16 -9.37
CA TYR A 59 9.64 1.12 -10.39
C TYR A 59 10.79 1.72 -11.23
N LEU A 60 12.02 1.58 -10.79
CA LEU A 60 13.19 1.96 -11.60
C LEU A 60 13.46 0.97 -12.72
N VAL A 61 13.05 -0.29 -12.56
CA VAL A 61 13.18 -1.36 -13.56
C VAL A 61 11.88 -1.52 -14.34
N ASN A 62 10.76 -1.47 -13.63
CA ASN A 62 9.40 -1.59 -14.17
C ASN A 62 8.59 -0.33 -13.83
N PRO A 63 8.82 0.78 -14.53
CA PRO A 63 8.11 2.04 -14.24
C PRO A 63 6.61 1.90 -14.51
N PRO A 64 5.77 2.64 -13.77
CA PRO A 64 4.35 2.68 -14.05
C PRO A 64 4.09 3.27 -15.45
N SER A 65 3.00 2.89 -16.06
CA SER A 65 2.48 3.58 -17.23
C SER A 65 2.08 5.02 -16.89
N LYS A 66 1.96 5.90 -17.88
CA LYS A 66 1.53 7.29 -17.66
C LYS A 66 0.17 7.35 -16.92
N ARG A 67 -0.76 6.48 -17.32
CA ARG A 67 -2.08 6.38 -16.68
C ARG A 67 -1.99 5.98 -15.21
N GLU A 68 -1.16 4.99 -14.90
CA GLU A 68 -0.94 4.54 -13.52
C GLU A 68 -0.28 5.63 -12.68
N LEU A 69 0.73 6.32 -13.22
CA LEU A 69 1.40 7.41 -12.51
C LEU A 69 0.43 8.56 -12.19
N ILE A 70 -0.41 8.96 -13.16
CA ILE A 70 -1.45 9.96 -12.95
C ILE A 70 -2.40 9.52 -11.83
N GLN A 71 -2.86 8.27 -11.88
CA GLN A 71 -3.78 7.74 -10.87
C GLN A 71 -3.13 7.67 -9.49
N LEU A 72 -1.89 7.18 -9.39
CA LEU A 72 -1.16 7.15 -8.12
C LEU A 72 -1.07 8.53 -7.48
N ILE A 73 -0.71 9.54 -8.25
CA ILE A 73 -0.58 10.91 -7.75
C ILE A 73 -1.94 11.45 -7.33
N ALA A 74 -2.96 11.30 -8.18
CA ALA A 74 -4.31 11.78 -7.90
C ALA A 74 -4.89 11.17 -6.61
N ASP A 75 -4.71 9.85 -6.41
CA ASP A 75 -5.23 9.13 -5.25
C ASP A 75 -4.55 9.53 -3.93
N THR A 76 -3.35 10.11 -3.99
CA THR A 76 -2.69 10.67 -2.80
C THR A 76 -3.18 12.06 -2.43
N GLY A 77 -3.85 12.76 -3.34
CA GLY A 77 -4.22 14.17 -3.20
C GLY A 77 -3.05 15.15 -3.40
N LEU A 78 -1.88 14.67 -3.81
CA LEU A 78 -0.72 15.50 -4.12
C LEU A 78 -0.82 16.09 -5.52
N THR A 79 -0.14 17.21 -5.73
CA THR A 79 0.15 17.74 -7.07
C THR A 79 1.27 16.94 -7.73
N VAL A 80 1.37 17.02 -9.06
CA VAL A 80 2.48 16.40 -9.80
C VAL A 80 3.83 16.90 -9.28
N ARG A 81 3.94 18.19 -8.97
CA ARG A 81 5.18 18.79 -8.44
C ARG A 81 5.60 18.25 -7.08
N GLU A 82 4.64 17.95 -6.22
CA GLU A 82 4.90 17.32 -4.90
C GLU A 82 5.32 15.86 -5.02
N ALA A 83 4.89 15.19 -6.09
CA ALA A 83 5.24 13.81 -6.38
C ALA A 83 6.63 13.65 -7.01
N ILE A 84 7.29 14.75 -7.41
CA ILE A 84 8.63 14.71 -8.01
C ILE A 84 9.71 14.66 -6.92
N ARG A 85 10.70 13.81 -7.12
CA ARG A 85 11.93 13.75 -6.35
C ARG A 85 12.88 14.85 -6.80
N LYS A 86 13.21 15.78 -5.87
CA LYS A 86 14.03 16.97 -6.16
C LYS A 86 15.54 16.73 -6.06
N ASN A 87 15.97 15.80 -5.21
CA ASN A 87 17.38 15.56 -4.92
C ASN A 87 17.98 14.50 -5.85
N VAL A 88 17.92 14.73 -7.16
CA VAL A 88 18.47 13.84 -8.20
C VAL A 88 18.90 14.66 -9.41
N ASP A 89 19.93 14.20 -10.11
CA ASP A 89 20.52 14.94 -11.23
C ASP A 89 19.51 15.35 -12.29
N PRO A 90 18.59 14.49 -12.79
CA PRO A 90 17.63 14.90 -13.80
C PRO A 90 16.70 16.06 -13.38
N TYR A 91 16.46 16.24 -12.08
CA TYR A 91 15.67 17.37 -11.60
C TYR A 91 16.37 18.70 -11.86
N HIS A 92 17.69 18.73 -11.62
CA HIS A 92 18.53 19.91 -11.80
C HIS A 92 18.90 20.12 -13.27
N ASP A 93 19.27 19.05 -13.97
CA ASP A 93 19.69 19.12 -15.38
C ASP A 93 18.56 19.59 -16.31
N LEU A 94 17.31 19.24 -15.98
CA LEU A 94 16.12 19.63 -16.72
C LEU A 94 15.47 20.92 -16.16
N GLU A 95 16.07 21.53 -15.14
CA GLU A 95 15.56 22.75 -14.50
C GLU A 95 14.07 22.61 -14.10
N LEU A 96 13.69 21.49 -13.45
CA LEU A 96 12.29 21.19 -13.13
C LEU A 96 11.70 22.05 -12.00
N ASP A 97 12.50 22.89 -11.38
CA ASP A 97 12.07 23.92 -10.43
C ASP A 97 11.37 25.12 -11.13
N ARG A 98 11.57 25.29 -12.41
CA ARG A 98 10.89 26.35 -13.19
C ARG A 98 9.37 26.18 -13.15
N GLU A 99 8.68 27.29 -12.97
CA GLU A 99 7.21 27.31 -12.83
C GLU A 99 6.45 27.14 -14.14
N ASP A 100 7.13 27.33 -15.29
CA ASP A 100 6.52 27.27 -16.63
C ASP A 100 6.29 25.84 -17.16
N TRP A 101 6.82 24.80 -16.48
CA TRP A 101 6.52 23.41 -16.81
C TRP A 101 5.08 23.05 -16.48
N THR A 102 4.35 22.51 -17.43
CA THR A 102 3.01 21.95 -17.22
C THR A 102 3.07 20.60 -16.52
N ASP A 103 2.00 20.20 -15.85
CA ASP A 103 1.90 18.87 -15.20
C ASP A 103 2.11 17.73 -16.20
N GLU A 104 1.63 17.88 -17.45
CA GLU A 104 1.83 16.88 -18.49
C GLU A 104 3.29 16.71 -18.85
N GLN A 105 4.03 17.81 -19.02
CA GLN A 105 5.46 17.79 -19.29
C GLN A 105 6.24 17.17 -18.12
N LEU A 106 5.88 17.52 -16.89
CA LEU A 106 6.49 16.94 -15.70
C LEU A 106 6.27 15.42 -15.61
N LEU A 107 5.07 14.94 -15.93
CA LEU A 107 4.77 13.52 -16.01
C LEU A 107 5.61 12.81 -17.09
N ASP A 108 5.78 13.43 -18.24
CA ASP A 108 6.61 12.88 -19.32
C ASP A 108 8.09 12.78 -18.89
N PHE A 109 8.62 13.77 -18.18
CA PHE A 109 9.97 13.70 -17.61
C PHE A 109 10.09 12.59 -16.55
N MET A 110 9.08 12.41 -15.69
CA MET A 110 9.08 11.34 -14.69
C MET A 110 9.08 9.95 -15.34
N LEU A 111 8.46 9.78 -16.49
CA LEU A 111 8.45 8.52 -17.25
C LEU A 111 9.75 8.28 -18.01
N GLN A 112 10.36 9.35 -18.55
CA GLN A 112 11.68 9.27 -19.20
C GLN A 112 12.81 9.02 -18.20
N HIS A 113 12.66 9.56 -16.99
CA HIS A 113 13.61 9.44 -15.90
C HIS A 113 12.88 8.96 -14.62
N PRO A 114 12.60 7.65 -14.47
CA PRO A 114 11.83 7.11 -13.33
C PRO A 114 12.40 7.47 -11.97
N ILE A 115 13.70 7.79 -11.87
CA ILE A 115 14.32 8.28 -10.63
C ILE A 115 13.68 9.58 -10.12
N LEU A 116 12.99 10.35 -10.98
CA LEU A 116 12.23 11.55 -10.63
C LEU A 116 10.93 11.22 -9.87
N ILE A 117 10.44 9.99 -9.94
CA ILE A 117 9.26 9.57 -9.19
C ILE A 117 9.63 9.49 -7.70
N ASN A 118 8.94 10.26 -6.87
CA ASN A 118 9.13 10.17 -5.43
C ASN A 118 8.62 8.81 -4.90
N ARG A 119 9.10 8.35 -3.77
CA ARG A 119 8.93 6.95 -3.30
C ARG A 119 8.94 6.83 -1.79
N PRO A 120 8.31 5.77 -1.30
CA PRO A 120 7.48 4.81 -2.00
C PRO A 120 6.02 5.25 -2.09
N PHE A 121 5.36 4.98 -3.21
CA PHE A 121 3.91 4.95 -3.27
C PHE A 121 3.42 3.59 -2.77
N VAL A 122 2.39 3.61 -1.93
CA VAL A 122 1.72 2.39 -1.44
C VAL A 122 0.24 2.50 -1.75
N VAL A 123 -0.31 1.43 -2.34
CA VAL A 123 -1.72 1.31 -2.70
C VAL A 123 -2.33 0.18 -1.89
N THR A 124 -3.44 0.45 -1.24
CA THR A 124 -4.25 -0.51 -0.49
C THR A 124 -5.73 -0.30 -0.82
N GLU A 125 -6.59 -1.17 -0.33
CA GLU A 125 -8.04 -0.98 -0.40
C GLU A 125 -8.55 0.24 0.40
N LEU A 126 -7.76 0.73 1.37
CA LEU A 126 -8.07 1.91 2.17
C LEU A 126 -7.57 3.22 1.58
N GLY A 127 -6.80 3.16 0.50
CA GLY A 127 -6.29 4.34 -0.19
C GLY A 127 -4.85 4.22 -0.66
N THR A 128 -4.33 5.33 -1.16
CA THR A 128 -2.95 5.46 -1.66
C THR A 128 -2.20 6.51 -0.87
N ARG A 129 -0.93 6.24 -0.57
CA ARG A 129 -0.02 7.20 0.10
C ARG A 129 1.35 7.20 -0.56
N LEU A 130 1.91 8.38 -0.70
CA LEU A 130 3.35 8.56 -0.80
C LEU A 130 3.88 8.51 0.64
N SER A 131 4.41 7.35 1.04
CA SER A 131 4.81 7.05 2.43
C SER A 131 6.17 7.67 2.76
N ARG A 132 6.18 8.98 2.90
CA ARG A 132 7.35 9.79 3.18
C ARG A 132 6.98 10.92 4.15
N PRO A 133 7.26 10.72 5.44
CA PRO A 133 8.03 9.62 6.07
C PRO A 133 7.33 8.26 6.03
N SER A 134 8.11 7.19 6.29
CA SER A 134 7.66 5.79 6.10
C SER A 134 6.41 5.42 6.89
N GLU A 135 6.24 5.98 8.09
CA GLU A 135 5.11 5.74 9.00
C GLU A 135 3.76 6.25 8.49
N LEU A 136 3.71 7.05 7.42
CA LEU A 136 2.46 7.42 6.77
C LEU A 136 1.72 6.20 6.20
N VAL A 137 2.42 5.12 5.92
CA VAL A 137 1.79 3.87 5.47
C VAL A 137 0.80 3.31 6.50
N LEU A 138 1.02 3.56 7.79
CA LEU A 138 0.16 3.08 8.87
C LEU A 138 -1.29 3.57 8.74
N GLU A 139 -1.50 4.72 8.08
CA GLU A 139 -2.83 5.31 7.89
C GLU A 139 -3.71 4.52 6.91
N ILE A 140 -3.10 3.69 6.07
CA ILE A 140 -3.79 2.94 5.02
C ILE A 140 -3.60 1.42 5.13
N LEU A 141 -2.96 0.93 6.18
CA LEU A 141 -2.83 -0.51 6.40
C LEU A 141 -4.12 -1.09 7.00
N PRO A 142 -4.68 -2.15 6.40
CA PRO A 142 -5.94 -2.73 6.86
C PRO A 142 -5.79 -3.62 8.10
N LEU A 143 -4.57 -4.00 8.45
CA LEU A 143 -4.27 -4.86 9.60
C LEU A 143 -3.39 -4.15 10.63
N PRO A 144 -3.55 -4.48 11.92
CA PRO A 144 -2.74 -3.91 12.98
C PRO A 144 -1.29 -4.38 12.89
N GLN A 145 -0.39 -3.60 13.47
CA GLN A 145 1.01 -3.96 13.64
C GLN A 145 1.16 -5.05 14.70
N LYS A 146 2.11 -5.97 14.51
CA LYS A 146 2.36 -7.08 15.45
C LYS A 146 3.02 -6.64 16.75
N GLY A 147 3.80 -5.56 16.72
CA GLY A 147 4.59 -5.10 17.85
C GLY A 147 5.54 -3.98 17.49
N ALA A 148 6.56 -3.80 18.28
CA ALA A 148 7.53 -2.72 18.13
C ALA A 148 8.18 -2.68 16.75
N PHE A 149 8.46 -1.47 16.30
CA PHE A 149 9.20 -1.24 15.06
C PHE A 149 10.13 -0.04 15.21
N SER A 150 11.36 -0.22 14.77
CA SER A 150 12.35 0.85 14.63
C SER A 150 12.83 0.92 13.19
N LYS A 151 13.05 2.14 12.70
CA LYS A 151 13.66 2.39 11.40
C LYS A 151 15.13 1.95 11.38
N GLU A 152 15.72 1.88 10.20
CA GLU A 152 17.13 1.50 10.02
C GLU A 152 18.13 2.44 10.73
N ASP A 153 17.75 3.71 10.92
CA ASP A 153 18.53 4.72 11.67
C ASP A 153 18.38 4.60 13.20
N GLY A 154 17.55 3.66 13.67
CA GLY A 154 17.29 3.40 15.07
C GLY A 154 16.11 4.19 15.66
N GLU A 155 15.44 5.07 14.88
CA GLU A 155 14.25 5.78 15.34
C GLU A 155 13.12 4.77 15.60
N GLN A 156 12.64 4.73 16.84
CA GLN A 156 11.52 3.88 17.21
C GLN A 156 10.20 4.55 16.80
N VAL A 157 9.41 3.84 15.98
CA VAL A 157 8.13 4.32 15.45
C VAL A 157 6.95 3.72 16.17
N LEU A 158 7.06 2.45 16.58
CA LEU A 158 6.01 1.69 17.25
C LEU A 158 6.51 1.13 18.59
N ASP A 159 5.63 1.12 19.58
CA ASP A 159 5.86 0.45 20.85
C ASP A 159 5.65 -1.07 20.76
N GLU A 160 5.84 -1.78 21.89
CA GLU A 160 5.69 -3.24 21.98
C GLU A 160 4.28 -3.75 21.64
N ASN A 161 3.27 -2.88 21.74
CA ASN A 161 1.89 -3.19 21.39
C ASN A 161 1.55 -2.82 19.94
N GLY A 162 2.53 -2.36 19.16
CA GLY A 162 2.32 -1.92 17.78
C GLY A 162 1.62 -0.56 17.68
N GLN A 163 1.62 0.23 18.75
CA GLN A 163 1.03 1.57 18.75
C GLN A 163 2.07 2.60 18.33
N ARG A 164 1.62 3.57 17.51
CA ARG A 164 2.49 4.64 17.04
C ARG A 164 2.96 5.52 18.21
N LEU A 165 4.25 5.71 18.30
CA LEU A 165 4.86 6.70 19.19
C LEU A 165 4.67 8.10 18.60
N LYS A 166 4.50 9.10 19.47
CA LYS A 166 4.29 10.50 19.07
C LYS A 166 5.60 11.16 18.68
#